data_4b8e2e0fff8ac74b874c96ec0d8d9c27
#
_entry.id   4b8e2e0fff8ac74b874c96ec0d8d9c27
#
_cell.length_a   1.000
_cell.length_b   1.000
_cell.length_c   1.000
_cell.angle_alpha   90.00
_cell.angle_beta   90.00
_cell.angle_gamma   90.00
#
_symmetry.space_group_name_H-M   'P 1'
#
loop_
_entity.id
_entity.type
_entity.pdbx_description
1 polymer ?
#
loop_
_entity_poly.entity_id
_entity_poly.type
_entity_poly.pdbx_seq_one_letter_code
_entity_poly.pdbx_strand_id
1 'polypeptide(L)'
;MTWCLVGSEMCIRDSVAAEAVQSMTKKMVALSSGDADKSSASYINTMSRYAAIKEEESQKCKDEVLVLWTDFFKPQHLEAYPDLHTTFWMAAKLCSACKVEVSEQHAQELMDAVEEIHNMFWATKGRDVSWVRAS
;
A
#
# COMPACT_ATOMS: atom_id res chain seq x y z
N MET A 1 8.62 -10.22 -22.41
CA MET A 1 9.59 -10.35 -21.34
C MET A 1 9.49 -9.24 -20.29
N THR A 2 9.68 -8.01 -20.71
CA THR A 2 9.69 -6.86 -19.82
C THR A 2 8.38 -6.68 -19.03
N TRP A 3 7.26 -7.00 -19.63
CA TRP A 3 5.96 -6.89 -18.96
C TRP A 3 5.86 -7.75 -17.71
N CYS A 4 6.34 -8.99 -17.79
CA CYS A 4 6.29 -9.90 -16.64
C CYS A 4 7.16 -9.40 -15.49
N LEU A 5 8.37 -8.92 -15.81
CA LEU A 5 9.29 -8.41 -14.79
C LEU A 5 8.77 -7.12 -14.18
N VAL A 6 8.28 -6.20 -15.01
CA VAL A 6 7.75 -4.92 -14.54
C VAL A 6 6.54 -5.15 -13.63
N GLY A 7 5.61 -6.01 -14.03
CA GLY A 7 4.45 -6.32 -13.21
C GLY A 7 4.83 -6.96 -11.88
N SER A 8 5.79 -7.88 -11.88
CA SER A 8 6.26 -8.54 -10.66
C SER A 8 6.93 -7.54 -9.72
N GLU A 9 7.76 -6.66 -10.24
CA GLU A 9 8.41 -5.62 -9.46
C GLU A 9 7.39 -4.66 -8.84
N MET A 10 6.39 -4.25 -9.60
CA MET A 10 5.34 -3.36 -9.12
C MET A 10 4.54 -4.00 -8.01
N CYS A 11 4.22 -5.28 -8.13
CA CYS A 11 3.50 -6.02 -7.10
C CYS A 11 4.29 -6.06 -5.79
N ILE A 12 5.61 -6.25 -5.87
CA ILE A 12 6.49 -6.24 -4.71
C ILE A 12 6.58 -4.84 -4.11
N ARG A 13 6.73 -3.82 -4.95
CA ARG A 13 6.80 -2.42 -4.50
C ARG A 13 5.54 -1.98 -3.77
N ASP A 14 4.38 -2.39 -4.28
CA ASP A 14 3.10 -2.12 -3.62
C ASP A 14 3.09 -2.69 -2.22
N SER A 15 3.52 -3.93 -2.06
CA SER A 15 3.55 -4.61 -0.77
C SER A 15 4.52 -3.92 0.20
N VAL A 16 5.71 -3.56 -0.27
CA VAL A 16 6.72 -2.87 0.55
C VAL A 16 6.20 -1.49 0.97
N ALA A 17 5.63 -0.75 0.05
CA ALA A 17 5.11 0.59 0.33
C ALA A 17 3.94 0.54 1.32
N ALA A 18 3.00 -0.39 1.12
CA ALA A 18 1.85 -0.55 2.02
C ALA A 18 2.32 -0.93 3.43
N GLU A 19 3.31 -1.79 3.53
CA GLU A 19 3.87 -2.19 4.82
C GLU A 19 4.56 -1.02 5.51
N ALA A 20 5.28 -0.19 4.76
CA ALA A 20 5.91 1.01 5.30
C ALA A 20 4.87 2.00 5.84
N VAL A 21 3.76 2.18 5.11
CA VAL A 21 2.65 3.01 5.56
C VAL A 21 2.10 2.51 6.89
N GLN A 22 1.86 1.20 6.99
CA GLN A 22 1.35 0.60 8.22
C GLN A 22 2.33 0.78 9.38
N SER A 23 3.62 0.56 9.14
CA SER A 23 4.65 0.71 10.15
C SER A 23 4.72 2.14 10.67
N MET A 24 4.70 3.13 9.78
CA MET A 24 4.77 4.54 10.17
C MET A 24 3.51 4.95 10.92
N THR A 25 2.35 4.48 10.50
CA THR A 25 1.09 4.77 11.20
C THR A 25 1.13 4.25 12.64
N LYS A 26 1.59 3.01 12.83
CA LYS A 26 1.71 2.42 14.16
C LYS A 26 2.70 3.19 15.04
N LYS A 27 3.82 3.62 14.46
CA LYS A 27 4.82 4.41 15.19
C LYS A 27 4.26 5.77 15.61
N MET A 28 3.48 6.41 14.75
CA MET A 28 2.85 7.69 15.07
C MET A 28 1.85 7.54 16.20
N VAL A 29 1.01 6.48 16.16
CA VAL A 29 0.04 6.21 17.22
C VAL A 29 0.75 5.93 18.54
N ALA A 30 1.79 5.10 18.53
CA ALA A 30 2.55 4.77 19.72
C ALA A 30 3.22 6.02 20.33
N LEU A 31 3.80 6.85 19.49
CA LEU A 31 4.47 8.07 19.94
C LEU A 31 3.47 9.05 20.55
N SER A 32 2.29 9.20 19.94
CA SER A 32 1.26 10.12 20.44
C SER A 32 0.63 9.65 21.75
N SER A 33 0.62 8.33 21.99
CA SER A 33 0.06 7.73 23.20
C SER A 33 1.05 7.66 24.35
N GLY A 34 2.32 7.95 24.09
CA GLY A 34 3.36 7.87 25.10
C GLY A 34 3.40 9.10 26.02
N ASP A 35 4.33 9.07 26.97
CA ASP A 35 4.50 10.14 27.98
C ASP A 35 5.40 11.28 27.50
N ALA A 36 5.84 11.25 26.24
CA ALA A 36 6.71 12.29 25.72
C ALA A 36 6.03 13.66 25.71
N ASP A 37 6.84 14.70 25.99
CA ASP A 37 6.37 16.09 25.92
C ASP A 37 6.10 16.46 24.47
N LYS A 38 4.83 16.58 24.13
CA LYS A 38 4.36 16.84 22.77
C LYS A 38 4.75 18.23 22.25
N SER A 39 5.19 19.10 23.13
CA SER A 39 5.69 20.43 22.76
C SER A 39 7.19 20.45 22.52
N SER A 40 7.90 19.36 22.81
CA SER A 40 9.35 19.30 22.63
C SER A 40 9.73 19.27 21.16
N ALA A 41 10.86 19.89 20.84
CA ALA A 41 11.37 19.89 19.47
C ALA A 41 11.66 18.47 18.98
N SER A 42 12.16 17.61 19.86
CA SER A 42 12.44 16.22 19.53
C SER A 42 11.17 15.47 19.13
N TYR A 43 10.09 15.61 19.89
CA TYR A 43 8.82 14.99 19.58
C TYR A 43 8.28 15.46 18.22
N ILE A 44 8.27 16.78 18.02
CA ILE A 44 7.76 17.39 16.80
C ILE A 44 8.57 16.91 15.59
N ASN A 45 9.90 16.87 15.73
CA ASN A 45 10.77 16.42 14.65
C ASN A 45 10.51 14.95 14.29
N THR A 46 10.41 14.09 15.29
CA THR A 46 10.18 12.66 15.07
C THR A 46 8.81 12.43 14.43
N MET A 47 7.77 13.09 14.95
CA MET A 47 6.42 12.97 14.40
C MET A 47 6.37 13.45 12.95
N SER A 48 7.05 14.57 12.65
CA SER A 48 7.11 15.11 11.29
C SER A 48 7.79 14.13 10.32
N ARG A 49 8.86 13.47 10.77
CA ARG A 49 9.55 12.49 9.95
C ARG A 49 8.67 11.28 9.65
N TYR A 50 7.96 10.77 10.65
CA TYR A 50 7.03 9.65 10.45
C TYR A 50 5.92 10.03 9.48
N ALA A 51 5.36 11.23 9.64
CA ALA A 51 4.31 11.72 8.76
C ALA A 51 4.80 11.84 7.32
N ALA A 52 5.99 12.38 7.12
CA ALA A 52 6.59 12.56 5.80
C ALA A 52 6.78 11.20 5.10
N ILE A 53 7.32 10.23 5.82
CA ILE A 53 7.53 8.88 5.26
C ILE A 53 6.19 8.23 4.94
N LYS A 54 5.22 8.36 5.84
CA LYS A 54 3.87 7.80 5.62
C LYS A 54 3.25 8.35 4.34
N GLU A 55 3.32 9.66 4.15
CA GLU A 55 2.75 10.29 2.96
C GLU A 55 3.50 9.89 1.69
N GLU A 56 4.81 9.86 1.75
CA GLU A 56 5.64 9.48 0.60
C GLU A 56 5.37 8.03 0.19
N GLU A 57 5.33 7.12 1.15
CA GLU A 57 5.08 5.70 0.86
C GLU A 57 3.64 5.46 0.41
N SER A 58 2.68 6.20 0.94
CA SER A 58 1.29 6.13 0.48
C SER A 58 1.20 6.54 -0.98
N GLN A 59 1.92 7.59 -1.38
CA GLN A 59 1.94 8.05 -2.75
C GLN A 59 2.61 7.02 -3.67
N LYS A 60 3.72 6.43 -3.23
CA LYS A 60 4.39 5.36 -3.99
C LYS A 60 3.46 4.17 -4.20
N CYS A 61 2.77 3.74 -3.15
CA CYS A 61 1.83 2.63 -3.23
C CYS A 61 0.73 2.94 -4.25
N LYS A 62 0.19 4.15 -4.19
CA LYS A 62 -0.85 4.58 -5.12
C LYS A 62 -0.36 4.56 -6.56
N ASP A 63 0.84 5.11 -6.81
CA ASP A 63 1.39 5.17 -8.16
C ASP A 63 1.61 3.76 -8.72
N GLU A 64 2.17 2.86 -7.92
CA GLU A 64 2.41 1.47 -8.36
C GLU A 64 1.10 0.73 -8.61
N VAL A 65 0.10 0.92 -7.76
CA VAL A 65 -1.23 0.32 -7.94
C VAL A 65 -1.86 0.80 -9.25
N LEU A 66 -1.79 2.10 -9.52
CA LEU A 66 -2.37 2.68 -10.74
C LEU A 66 -1.67 2.17 -11.99
N VAL A 67 -0.35 2.07 -11.98
CA VAL A 67 0.40 1.57 -13.13
C VAL A 67 0.07 0.10 -13.37
N LEU A 68 0.04 -0.71 -12.32
CA LEU A 68 -0.32 -2.12 -12.43
C LEU A 68 -1.73 -2.28 -13.01
N TRP A 69 -2.67 -1.48 -12.53
CA TRP A 69 -4.06 -1.51 -13.00
C TRP A 69 -4.18 -1.14 -14.47
N THR A 70 -3.51 -0.08 -14.90
CA THR A 70 -3.69 0.44 -16.25
C THR A 70 -2.81 -0.26 -17.28
N ASP A 71 -1.64 -0.76 -16.87
CA ASP A 71 -0.66 -1.29 -17.81
C ASP A 71 -0.64 -2.82 -17.88
N PHE A 72 -0.95 -3.50 -16.78
CA PHE A 72 -0.91 -4.96 -16.77
C PHE A 72 -2.26 -5.61 -17.07
N PHE A 73 -3.30 -5.21 -16.36
CA PHE A 73 -4.62 -5.84 -16.49
C PHE A 73 -5.34 -5.38 -17.75
N LYS A 74 -5.99 -6.33 -18.41
CA LYS A 74 -6.66 -6.14 -19.71
C LYS A 74 -8.12 -6.52 -19.60
N PRO A 75 -8.96 -6.12 -20.59
CA PRO A 75 -10.40 -6.44 -20.53
C PRO A 75 -10.71 -7.92 -20.31
N GLN A 76 -9.88 -8.81 -20.82
CA GLN A 76 -10.10 -10.26 -20.65
C GLN A 76 -10.02 -10.71 -19.20
N HIS A 77 -9.29 -9.96 -18.36
CA HIS A 77 -9.17 -10.28 -16.94
C HIS A 77 -10.45 -9.97 -16.17
N LEU A 78 -11.31 -9.11 -16.71
CA LEU A 78 -12.58 -8.75 -16.08
C LEU A 78 -13.55 -9.92 -16.04
N GLU A 79 -13.42 -10.88 -16.96
CA GLU A 79 -14.26 -12.08 -16.96
C GLU A 79 -14.02 -12.93 -15.71
N ALA A 80 -12.75 -13.10 -15.34
CA ALA A 80 -12.36 -13.85 -14.15
C ALA A 80 -12.54 -13.05 -12.87
N TYR A 81 -12.37 -11.72 -12.97
CA TYR A 81 -12.41 -10.82 -11.81
C TYR A 81 -13.34 -9.65 -12.09
N PRO A 82 -14.67 -9.84 -11.97
CA PRO A 82 -15.65 -8.78 -12.28
C PRO A 82 -15.45 -7.53 -11.41
N ASP A 83 -14.91 -7.69 -10.20
CA ASP A 83 -14.70 -6.58 -9.27
C ASP A 83 -13.31 -5.94 -9.39
N LEU A 84 -12.55 -6.26 -10.44
CA LEU A 84 -11.19 -5.80 -10.61
C LEU A 84 -11.07 -4.28 -10.51
N HIS A 85 -11.87 -3.55 -11.26
CA HIS A 85 -11.82 -2.07 -11.24
C HIS A 85 -12.16 -1.53 -9.87
N THR A 86 -13.16 -2.11 -9.20
CA THR A 86 -13.55 -1.69 -7.85
C THR A 86 -12.42 -1.93 -6.87
N THR A 87 -11.78 -3.09 -6.94
CA THR A 87 -10.66 -3.43 -6.05
C THR A 87 -9.52 -2.44 -6.20
N PHE A 88 -9.11 -2.13 -7.43
CA PHE A 88 -8.04 -1.16 -7.66
C PHE A 88 -8.44 0.26 -7.24
N TRP A 89 -9.67 0.66 -7.53
CA TRP A 89 -10.16 1.97 -7.13
C TRP A 89 -10.17 2.12 -5.62
N MET A 90 -10.65 1.09 -4.91
CA MET A 90 -10.66 1.11 -3.45
C MET A 90 -9.25 1.16 -2.88
N ALA A 91 -8.30 0.40 -3.46
CA ALA A 91 -6.91 0.45 -3.02
C ALA A 91 -6.33 1.85 -3.17
N ALA A 92 -6.58 2.51 -4.30
CA ALA A 92 -6.13 3.88 -4.52
C ALA A 92 -6.75 4.85 -3.51
N LYS A 93 -8.03 4.66 -3.20
CA LYS A 93 -8.72 5.48 -2.20
C LYS A 93 -8.13 5.27 -0.81
N LEU A 94 -7.77 4.04 -0.48
CA LEU A 94 -7.13 3.72 0.79
C LEU A 94 -5.73 4.35 0.90
N CYS A 95 -4.99 4.39 -0.20
CA CYS A 95 -3.72 5.11 -0.23
C CYS A 95 -3.92 6.59 0.11
N SER A 96 -4.94 7.20 -0.47
CA SER A 96 -5.26 8.60 -0.19
C SER A 96 -5.68 8.80 1.27
N ALA A 97 -6.49 7.90 1.81
CA ALA A 97 -6.91 7.97 3.21
C ALA A 97 -5.72 7.83 4.15
N CYS A 98 -4.82 6.88 3.89
CA CYS A 98 -3.61 6.70 4.69
C CYS A 98 -2.68 7.91 4.62
N LYS A 99 -2.71 8.63 3.50
CA LYS A 99 -1.90 9.82 3.31
C LYS A 99 -2.34 10.96 4.23
N VAL A 100 -3.65 11.19 4.31
CA VAL A 100 -4.18 12.36 5.04
C VAL A 100 -4.56 12.07 6.49
N GLU A 101 -4.66 10.81 6.86
CA GLU A 101 -5.10 10.42 8.21
C GLU A 101 -4.07 9.54 8.90
N VAL A 102 -4.13 9.50 10.23
CA VAL A 102 -3.37 8.55 11.04
C VAL A 102 -4.37 7.52 11.55
N SER A 103 -4.54 6.42 10.81
CA SER A 103 -5.52 5.39 11.11
C SER A 103 -4.92 4.00 10.87
N GLU A 104 -4.78 3.25 11.94
CA GLU A 104 -4.29 1.86 11.84
C GLU A 104 -5.28 0.99 11.07
N GLN A 105 -6.58 1.29 11.20
CA GLN A 105 -7.62 0.56 10.47
C GLN A 105 -7.45 0.74 8.96
N HIS A 106 -7.30 1.98 8.50
CA HIS A 106 -7.10 2.25 7.07
C HIS A 106 -5.81 1.63 6.56
N ALA A 107 -4.76 1.64 7.37
CA ALA A 107 -3.49 1.01 7.00
C ALA A 107 -3.65 -0.50 6.84
N GLN A 108 -4.40 -1.15 7.72
CA GLN A 108 -4.67 -2.58 7.62
C GLN A 108 -5.54 -2.89 6.39
N GLU A 109 -6.55 -2.06 6.13
CA GLU A 109 -7.39 -2.22 4.95
C GLU A 109 -6.57 -2.07 3.66
N LEU A 110 -5.60 -1.16 3.66
CA LEU A 110 -4.68 -0.99 2.53
C LEU A 110 -3.84 -2.25 2.32
N MET A 111 -3.31 -2.83 3.40
CA MET A 111 -2.57 -4.09 3.32
C MET A 111 -3.43 -5.20 2.73
N ASP A 112 -4.68 -5.30 3.18
CA ASP A 112 -5.61 -6.31 2.69
C ASP A 112 -5.92 -6.11 1.21
N ALA A 113 -6.11 -4.87 0.78
CA ALA A 113 -6.38 -4.54 -0.63
C ALA A 113 -5.18 -4.88 -1.52
N VAL A 114 -3.97 -4.57 -1.07
CA VAL A 114 -2.75 -4.89 -1.81
C VAL A 114 -2.55 -6.40 -1.91
N GLU A 115 -2.86 -7.13 -0.85
CA GLU A 115 -2.80 -8.60 -0.87
C GLU A 115 -3.78 -9.18 -1.89
N GLU A 116 -4.99 -8.65 -1.95
CA GLU A 116 -5.98 -9.08 -2.93
C GLU A 116 -5.51 -8.83 -4.36
N ILE A 117 -4.91 -7.66 -4.61
CA ILE A 117 -4.34 -7.33 -5.90
C ILE A 117 -3.20 -8.29 -6.26
N HIS A 118 -2.34 -8.59 -5.28
CA HIS A 118 -1.25 -9.55 -5.45
C HIS A 118 -1.79 -10.92 -5.87
N ASN A 119 -2.84 -11.38 -5.21
CA ASN A 119 -3.44 -12.67 -5.52
C ASN A 119 -4.02 -12.71 -6.93
N MET A 120 -4.72 -11.64 -7.34
CA MET A 120 -5.25 -11.53 -8.70
C MET A 120 -4.12 -11.51 -9.73
N PHE A 121 -3.06 -10.77 -9.46
CA PHE A 121 -1.93 -10.66 -10.37
C PHE A 121 -1.29 -12.03 -10.62
N TRP A 122 -0.97 -12.77 -9.56
CA TRP A 122 -0.32 -14.07 -9.72
C TRP A 122 -1.26 -15.12 -10.29
N ALA A 123 -2.55 -15.04 -9.99
CA ALA A 123 -3.54 -15.94 -10.58
C ALA A 123 -3.63 -15.74 -12.09
N THR A 124 -3.59 -14.49 -12.57
CA THR A 124 -3.64 -14.22 -14.02
C THR A 124 -2.39 -14.70 -14.72
N LYS A 125 -1.26 -14.78 -14.01
CA LYS A 125 -0.01 -15.31 -14.56
C LYS A 125 0.08 -16.84 -14.48
N GLY A 126 -0.92 -17.48 -13.91
CA GLY A 126 -0.95 -18.94 -13.75
C GLY A 126 0.06 -19.46 -12.73
N ARG A 127 0.46 -18.62 -11.80
CA ARG A 127 1.39 -19.00 -10.73
C ARG A 127 0.67 -19.00 -9.39
N ASP A 128 1.01 -19.99 -8.56
CA ASP A 128 0.55 -20.06 -7.18
C ASP A 128 1.70 -19.59 -6.28
N VAL A 129 1.76 -18.29 -6.05
CA VAL A 129 2.81 -17.67 -5.25
C VAL A 129 2.18 -17.07 -4.00
N SER A 130 2.63 -17.52 -2.83
CA SER A 130 2.15 -17.01 -1.56
C SER A 130 2.57 -15.55 -1.37
N TRP A 131 1.66 -14.77 -0.80
CA TRP A 131 1.96 -13.38 -0.47
C TRP A 131 2.93 -13.33 0.71
N VAL A 132 4.03 -12.63 0.52
CA VAL A 132 5.08 -12.53 1.53
C VAL A 132 5.32 -11.07 1.86
N ARG A 133 5.34 -10.75 3.15
CA ARG A 133 5.63 -9.40 3.61
C ARG A 133 7.13 -9.13 3.56
N ALA A 134 7.50 -7.87 3.37
CA ALA A 134 8.88 -7.46 3.23
C ALA A 134 9.67 -7.51 4.55
N SER A 135 8.97 -7.40 5.67
CA SER A 135 9.63 -7.42 6.98
C SER A 135 9.57 -8.77 7.65
#